data_43fb38b676689ca433c5b7e35ba6df66
#
_entry.id   43fb38b676689ca433c5b7e35ba6df66
#
_cell.length_a   1.000
_cell.length_b   1.000
_cell.length_c   1.000
_cell.angle_alpha   90.00
_cell.angle_beta   90.00
_cell.angle_gamma   90.00
#
_symmetry.space_group_name_H-M   'P 1'
#
loop_
_entity.id
_entity.type
_entity.pdbx_description
1 polymer ?
#
loop_
_entity_poly.entity_id
_entity_poly.type
_entity_poly.pdbx_seq_one_letter_code
_entity_poly.pdbx_strand_id
1 'polypeptide(L)'
;GYIAETDTQAREELWPDYKVMRDRIGKERGWPPMGRDEFVAEAEHGSLYVGAPETVARKIASTVKTLGVARFQLKYSAGPLPHEKLMKSIELYGRKVVPMVRDMLAA
;
A
#
# COMPACT_ATOMS: atom_id res chain seq x y z
N GLY A 1 2.90 0.49 -1.89
CA GLY A 1 1.86 1.08 -1.04
C GLY A 1 1.12 2.23 -1.70
N TYR A 2 -0.07 2.46 -1.28
CA TYR A 2 -0.89 3.56 -1.76
C TYR A 2 -1.81 4.06 -0.65
N ILE A 3 -1.86 5.38 -0.44
CA ILE A 3 -2.62 6.00 0.63
C ILE A 3 -3.58 7.03 0.04
N ALA A 4 -4.85 6.94 0.46
CA ALA A 4 -5.89 7.92 0.13
C ALA A 4 -6.66 8.28 1.41
N GLU A 5 -7.71 9.08 1.29
CA GLU A 5 -8.44 9.54 2.47
C GLU A 5 -9.27 8.44 3.13
N THR A 6 -9.75 7.46 2.34
CA THR A 6 -10.48 6.30 2.86
C THR A 6 -9.90 5.00 2.29
N ASP A 7 -10.16 3.90 2.97
CA ASP A 7 -9.73 2.57 2.51
C ASP A 7 -10.32 2.22 1.15
N THR A 8 -11.62 2.46 0.99
CA THR A 8 -12.32 2.18 -0.27
C THR A 8 -11.72 2.99 -1.41
N GLN A 9 -11.52 4.29 -1.20
CA GLN A 9 -10.91 5.16 -2.20
C GLN A 9 -9.52 4.68 -2.60
N ALA A 10 -8.69 4.31 -1.63
CA ALA A 10 -7.34 3.84 -1.90
C ALA A 10 -7.35 2.59 -2.78
N ARG A 11 -8.20 1.63 -2.47
CA ARG A 11 -8.32 0.38 -3.23
C ARG A 11 -8.86 0.63 -4.64
N GLU A 12 -9.89 1.45 -4.77
CA GLU A 12 -10.48 1.74 -6.09
C GLU A 12 -9.54 2.53 -7.00
N GLU A 13 -8.74 3.43 -6.44
CA GLU A 13 -7.77 4.19 -7.24
C GLU A 13 -6.56 3.34 -7.65
N LEU A 14 -6.09 2.46 -6.79
CA LEU A 14 -4.90 1.65 -7.08
C LEU A 14 -5.19 0.45 -7.96
N TRP A 15 -6.34 -0.20 -7.80
CA TRP A 15 -6.63 -1.49 -8.43
C TRP A 15 -6.39 -1.53 -9.94
N PRO A 16 -6.93 -0.60 -10.76
CA PRO A 16 -6.75 -0.70 -12.21
C PRO A 16 -5.27 -0.69 -12.63
N ASP A 17 -4.50 0.21 -12.05
CA ASP A 17 -3.09 0.37 -12.39
C ASP A 17 -2.23 -0.75 -11.81
N TYR A 18 -2.53 -1.18 -10.60
CA TYR A 18 -1.84 -2.31 -9.97
C TYR A 18 -2.08 -3.59 -10.76
N LYS A 19 -3.31 -3.82 -11.21
CA LYS A 19 -3.64 -5.00 -12.03
C LYS A 19 -2.82 -5.02 -13.33
N VAL A 20 -2.71 -3.87 -14.01
CA VAL A 20 -1.93 -3.77 -15.25
C VAL A 20 -0.47 -4.14 -14.99
N MET A 21 0.13 -3.59 -13.96
CA MET A 21 1.52 -3.90 -13.59
C MET A 21 1.69 -5.38 -13.22
N ARG A 22 0.80 -5.89 -12.37
CA ARG A 22 0.87 -7.26 -11.87
C ARG A 22 0.69 -8.29 -12.98
N ASP A 23 -0.25 -8.04 -13.90
CA ASP A 23 -0.50 -8.95 -15.02
C ASP A 23 0.66 -8.91 -16.02
N ARG A 24 1.30 -7.76 -16.21
CA ARG A 24 2.49 -7.66 -17.07
C ARG A 24 3.64 -8.49 -16.54
N ILE A 25 3.94 -8.37 -15.25
CA ILE A 25 4.98 -9.17 -14.60
C ILE A 25 4.59 -10.64 -14.61
N GLY A 26 3.33 -10.95 -14.33
CA GLY A 26 2.80 -12.31 -14.32
C GLY A 26 2.91 -12.99 -15.66
N LYS A 27 2.66 -12.25 -16.75
CA LYS A 27 2.80 -12.78 -18.10
C LYS A 27 4.22 -13.24 -18.40
N GLU A 28 5.21 -12.47 -17.94
CA GLU A 28 6.62 -12.84 -18.10
C GLU A 28 7.01 -14.05 -17.26
N ARG A 29 6.37 -14.24 -16.11
CA ARG A 29 6.68 -15.33 -15.16
C ARG A 29 5.71 -16.51 -15.21
N GLY A 30 4.75 -16.49 -16.15
CA GLY A 30 3.79 -17.56 -16.27
C GLY A 30 2.69 -17.58 -15.21
N TRP A 31 2.44 -16.46 -14.53
CA TRP A 31 1.38 -16.36 -13.54
C TRP A 31 0.02 -16.06 -14.21
N PRO A 32 -1.09 -16.55 -13.64
CA PRO A 32 -2.41 -16.19 -14.13
C PRO A 32 -2.73 -14.72 -13.82
N PRO A 33 -3.68 -14.09 -14.56
CA PRO A 33 -4.12 -12.74 -14.24
C PRO A 33 -4.62 -12.63 -12.79
N MET A 34 -4.32 -11.51 -12.14
CA MET A 34 -4.74 -11.25 -10.77
C MET A 34 -6.22 -10.94 -10.69
N GLY A 35 -6.95 -11.64 -9.83
CA GLY A 35 -8.35 -11.35 -9.54
C GLY A 35 -8.50 -10.27 -8.47
N ARG A 36 -9.68 -9.62 -8.44
CA ARG A 36 -9.95 -8.59 -7.45
C ARG A 36 -9.94 -9.12 -6.01
N ASP A 37 -10.44 -10.34 -5.81
CA ASP A 37 -10.44 -10.97 -4.48
C ASP A 37 -9.02 -11.19 -3.96
N GLU A 38 -8.11 -11.56 -4.84
CA GLU A 38 -6.69 -11.71 -4.51
C GLU A 38 -6.08 -10.36 -4.12
N PHE A 39 -6.41 -9.30 -4.85
CA PHE A 39 -5.96 -7.95 -4.53
C PHE A 39 -6.46 -7.51 -3.15
N VAL A 40 -7.75 -7.71 -2.86
CA VAL A 40 -8.34 -7.35 -1.57
C VAL A 40 -7.66 -8.13 -0.43
N ALA A 41 -7.42 -9.42 -0.61
CA ALA A 41 -6.73 -10.24 0.39
C ALA A 41 -5.31 -9.73 0.65
N GLU A 42 -4.56 -9.35 -0.38
CA GLU A 42 -3.22 -8.78 -0.24
C GLU A 42 -3.25 -7.43 0.49
N ALA A 43 -4.28 -6.60 0.23
CA ALA A 43 -4.42 -5.32 0.90
C ALA A 43 -4.78 -5.48 2.38
N GLU A 44 -5.56 -6.49 2.73
CA GLU A 44 -5.99 -6.72 4.11
C GLU A 44 -4.98 -7.52 4.94
N HIS A 45 -4.38 -8.55 4.37
CA HIS A 45 -3.56 -9.52 5.11
C HIS A 45 -2.16 -9.74 4.55
N GLY A 46 -1.90 -9.27 3.34
CA GLY A 46 -0.64 -9.52 2.65
C GLY A 46 0.32 -8.34 2.66
N SER A 47 1.12 -8.24 1.61
CA SER A 47 2.22 -7.30 1.49
C SER A 47 1.84 -5.92 0.98
N LEU A 48 0.58 -5.67 0.63
CA LEU A 48 0.13 -4.37 0.15
C LEU A 48 -0.26 -3.46 1.33
N TYR A 49 0.32 -2.26 1.35
CA TYR A 49 -0.01 -1.22 2.33
C TYR A 49 -0.90 -0.19 1.64
N VAL A 50 -2.19 -0.49 1.57
CA VAL A 50 -3.18 0.30 0.83
C VAL A 50 -4.34 0.64 1.73
N GLY A 51 -4.69 1.91 1.82
CA GLY A 51 -5.82 2.33 2.64
C GLY A 51 -5.74 3.77 3.10
N ALA A 52 -6.59 4.13 4.07
CA ALA A 52 -6.53 5.42 4.74
C ALA A 52 -5.26 5.52 5.59
N PRO A 53 -4.84 6.75 5.95
CA PRO A 53 -3.61 6.92 6.73
C PRO A 53 -3.56 6.07 8.00
N GLU A 54 -4.65 6.00 8.75
CA GLU A 54 -4.70 5.22 9.99
C GLU A 54 -4.54 3.73 9.74
N THR A 55 -5.20 3.20 8.70
CA THR A 55 -5.12 1.77 8.33
C THR A 55 -3.69 1.38 7.97
N VAL A 56 -3.05 2.18 7.13
CA VAL A 56 -1.66 1.94 6.71
C VAL A 56 -0.71 2.08 7.89
N ALA A 57 -0.91 3.09 8.73
CA ALA A 57 -0.08 3.30 9.92
C ALA A 57 -0.12 2.10 10.86
N ARG A 58 -1.31 1.55 11.13
CA ARG A 58 -1.45 0.36 11.98
C ARG A 58 -0.76 -0.85 11.38
N LYS A 59 -0.88 -1.05 10.08
CA LYS A 59 -0.23 -2.17 9.39
C LYS A 59 1.29 -2.06 9.46
N ILE A 60 1.84 -0.87 9.23
CA ILE A 60 3.28 -0.62 9.34
C ILE A 60 3.77 -0.87 10.77
N ALA A 61 3.08 -0.31 11.77
CA ALA A 61 3.46 -0.48 13.16
C ALA A 61 3.45 -1.96 13.57
N SER A 62 2.43 -2.71 13.15
CA SER A 62 2.35 -4.15 13.39
C SER A 62 3.51 -4.90 12.74
N THR A 63 3.84 -4.57 11.51
CA THR A 63 4.96 -5.18 10.77
C THR A 63 6.29 -4.91 11.48
N VAL A 64 6.53 -3.65 11.88
CA VAL A 64 7.76 -3.26 12.57
C VAL A 64 7.90 -4.00 13.90
N LYS A 65 6.84 -4.07 14.68
CA LYS A 65 6.85 -4.78 15.97
C LYS A 65 7.07 -6.28 15.82
N THR A 66 6.40 -6.90 14.85
CA THR A 66 6.48 -8.33 14.61
C THR A 66 7.87 -8.75 14.14
N LEU A 67 8.47 -7.98 13.24
CA LEU A 67 9.78 -8.31 12.66
C LEU A 67 10.95 -7.71 13.44
N GLY A 68 10.69 -6.79 14.37
CA GLY A 68 11.75 -6.14 15.14
C GLY A 68 12.69 -5.29 14.32
N VAL A 69 12.20 -4.71 13.21
CA VAL A 69 13.06 -3.92 12.30
C VAL A 69 13.19 -2.48 12.80
N ALA A 70 14.35 -1.86 12.52
CA ALA A 70 14.63 -0.48 12.89
C ALA A 70 14.25 0.51 11.79
N ARG A 71 14.00 0.03 10.58
CA ARG A 71 13.69 0.88 9.42
C ARG A 71 12.60 0.25 8.58
N PHE A 72 11.68 1.08 8.08
CA PHE A 72 10.64 0.66 7.17
C PHE A 72 10.65 1.54 5.92
N GLN A 73 10.60 0.92 4.74
CA GLN A 73 10.51 1.64 3.47
C GLN A 73 9.25 1.23 2.74
N LEU A 74 8.49 2.22 2.25
CA LEU A 74 7.29 1.99 1.49
C LEU A 74 7.56 2.28 0.01
N LYS A 75 7.34 1.27 -0.83
CA LYS A 75 7.53 1.40 -2.27
C LYS A 75 6.25 1.93 -2.92
N TYR A 76 6.36 3.00 -3.68
CA TYR A 76 5.20 3.66 -4.30
C TYR A 76 4.98 3.32 -5.75
N SER A 77 5.99 2.87 -6.47
CA SER A 77 5.87 2.59 -7.90
C SER A 77 4.89 1.44 -8.16
N ALA A 78 3.83 1.73 -8.89
CA ALA A 78 2.79 0.76 -9.21
C ALA A 78 2.42 0.83 -10.70
N GLY A 79 3.42 0.84 -11.57
CA GLY A 79 3.23 0.84 -13.01
C GLY A 79 2.62 2.16 -13.53
N PRO A 80 1.48 2.11 -14.24
CA PRO A 80 0.91 3.29 -14.89
C PRO A 80 0.13 4.23 -13.98
N LEU A 81 0.30 4.15 -12.66
CA LEU A 81 -0.42 5.02 -11.73
C LEU A 81 -0.18 6.50 -12.07
N PRO A 82 -1.24 7.33 -12.23
CA PRO A 82 -1.08 8.74 -12.53
C PRO A 82 -0.22 9.48 -11.50
N HIS A 83 0.65 10.37 -11.97
CA HIS A 83 1.59 11.11 -11.13
C HIS A 83 0.89 11.89 -10.00
N GLU A 84 -0.24 12.52 -10.30
CA GLU A 84 -1.00 13.29 -9.31
C GLU A 84 -1.47 12.44 -8.14
N LYS A 85 -1.95 11.22 -8.42
CA LYS A 85 -2.37 10.29 -7.39
C LYS A 85 -1.18 9.80 -6.57
N LEU A 86 -0.06 9.54 -7.23
CA LEU A 86 1.16 9.13 -6.56
C LEU A 86 1.66 10.21 -5.60
N MET A 87 1.69 11.47 -6.06
CA MET A 87 2.15 12.59 -5.23
C MET A 87 1.25 12.81 -4.03
N LYS A 88 -0.07 12.69 -4.19
CA LYS A 88 -1.00 12.80 -3.07
C LYS A 88 -0.81 11.69 -2.05
N SER A 89 -0.57 10.47 -2.51
CA SER A 89 -0.28 9.34 -1.64
C SER A 89 0.99 9.58 -0.82
N ILE A 90 2.05 10.07 -1.45
CA ILE A 90 3.31 10.40 -0.77
C ILE A 90 3.09 11.49 0.28
N GLU A 91 2.32 12.52 -0.05
CA GLU A 91 2.00 13.59 0.89
C GLU A 91 1.27 13.07 2.13
N LEU A 92 0.26 12.22 1.94
CA LEU A 92 -0.48 11.61 3.04
C LEU A 92 0.43 10.72 3.89
N TYR A 93 1.33 9.99 3.26
CA TYR A 93 2.30 9.18 3.99
C TYR A 93 3.18 10.05 4.89
N GLY A 94 3.78 11.10 4.37
CA GLY A 94 4.67 11.96 5.13
C GLY A 94 3.96 12.78 6.21
N ARG A 95 2.76 13.29 5.94
CA ARG A 95 2.04 14.16 6.86
C ARG A 95 1.25 13.42 7.93
N LYS A 96 0.67 12.27 7.60
CA LYS A 96 -0.25 11.57 8.49
C LYS A 96 0.27 10.22 8.94
N VAL A 97 0.71 9.38 8.01
CA VAL A 97 1.11 8.00 8.34
C VAL A 97 2.37 7.97 9.20
N VAL A 98 3.40 8.71 8.83
CA VAL A 98 4.67 8.69 9.57
C VAL A 98 4.50 9.14 11.02
N PRO A 99 3.81 10.28 11.32
CA PRO A 99 3.55 10.64 12.72
C PRO A 99 2.74 9.59 13.49
N MET A 100 1.71 9.02 12.86
CA MET A 100 0.90 7.98 13.49
C MET A 100 1.71 6.75 13.84
N VAL A 101 2.59 6.30 12.93
CA VAL A 101 3.45 5.14 13.18
C VAL A 101 4.39 5.41 14.35
N ARG A 102 5.00 6.59 14.40
CA ARG A 102 5.87 6.98 15.50
C ARG A 102 5.15 6.94 16.83
N ASP A 103 3.92 7.47 16.89
CA ASP A 103 3.11 7.45 18.10
C ASP A 103 2.75 6.03 18.53
N MET A 104 2.38 5.17 17.60
CA MET A 104 2.03 3.78 17.87
C MET A 104 3.22 2.98 18.37
N LEU A 105 4.42 3.25 17.85
CA LEU A 105 5.63 2.55 18.27
C LEU A 105 6.20 3.08 19.59
N ALA A 106 5.89 4.31 19.95
CA ALA A 106 6.31 4.92 21.20
C ALA A 106 5.44 4.49 22.38
N ALA A 107 4.24 3.99 22.11
CA ALA A 107 3.28 3.59 23.15
C ALA A 107 3.68 2.29 23.86
#